data_077a6d9966a435fdfd14903b3b611457
#
_entry.id   077a6d9966a435fdfd14903b3b611457
#
_cell.length_a   1.000
_cell.length_b   1.000
_cell.length_c   1.000
_cell.angle_alpha   90.00
_cell.angle_beta   90.00
_cell.angle_gamma   90.00
#
_symmetry.space_group_name_H-M   'P 1'
#
loop_
_entity.id
_entity.type
_entity.pdbx_description
1 polymer ?
#
loop_
_entity_poly.entity_id
_entity_poly.type
_entity_poly.pdbx_seq_one_letter_code
_entity_poly.pdbx_strand_id
1 'polypeptide(L)' 'MPVLLMLPSEDQEFVLSFLKASGSLKEMAKLMGRSYPSVRNRLDEVIQRVQELETPGNHE' A
#
# COMPACT_ATOMS: atom_id res chain seq x y z
N MET A 1 -9.94 -6.51 -14.49
CA MET A 1 -8.84 -6.95 -13.61
C MET A 1 -8.75 -6.05 -12.39
N PRO A 2 -8.62 -6.62 -11.20
CA PRO A 2 -8.50 -5.81 -9.99
C PRO A 2 -7.27 -4.92 -10.03
N VAL A 3 -7.42 -3.69 -9.58
CA VAL A 3 -6.34 -2.72 -9.56
C VAL A 3 -5.13 -3.24 -8.77
N LEU A 4 -5.40 -3.97 -7.68
CA LEU A 4 -4.31 -4.47 -6.84
C LEU A 4 -3.35 -5.38 -7.59
N LEU A 5 -3.82 -6.09 -8.60
CA LEU A 5 -2.95 -6.95 -9.40
C LEU A 5 -2.08 -6.18 -10.36
N MET A 6 -2.38 -4.91 -10.58
CA MET A 6 -1.60 -4.05 -11.47
C MET A 6 -0.45 -3.37 -10.76
N LEU A 7 -0.39 -3.47 -9.45
CA LEU A 7 0.69 -2.89 -8.66
C LEU A 7 1.97 -3.71 -8.83
N PRO A 8 3.14 -3.08 -8.66
CA PRO A 8 4.39 -3.83 -8.59
C PRO A 8 4.33 -4.87 -7.48
N SER A 9 5.14 -5.92 -7.61
CA SER A 9 5.16 -7.00 -6.60
C SER A 9 5.40 -6.48 -5.20
N GLU A 10 6.29 -5.51 -5.08
CA GLU A 10 6.61 -4.92 -3.77
C GLU A 10 5.39 -4.31 -3.12
N ASP A 11 4.60 -3.60 -3.92
CA ASP A 11 3.41 -2.96 -3.40
C ASP A 11 2.35 -3.99 -3.03
N GLN A 12 2.24 -5.04 -3.83
CA GLN A 12 1.30 -6.12 -3.52
C GLN A 12 1.64 -6.78 -2.20
N GLU A 13 2.92 -7.02 -1.96
CA GLU A 13 3.36 -7.62 -0.71
C GLU A 13 3.13 -6.68 0.47
N PHE A 14 3.32 -5.40 0.23
CA PHE A 14 3.06 -4.40 1.27
C PHE A 14 1.59 -4.43 1.67
N VAL A 15 0.70 -4.44 0.69
CA VAL A 15 -0.74 -4.48 0.96
C VAL A 15 -1.11 -5.76 1.71
N LEU A 16 -0.52 -6.88 1.31
CA LEU A 16 -0.78 -8.13 2.00
C LEU A 16 -0.36 -8.06 3.47
N SER A 17 0.81 -7.48 3.73
CA SER A 17 1.26 -7.32 5.11
C SER A 17 0.33 -6.41 5.91
N PHE A 18 -0.17 -5.37 5.26
CA PHE A 18 -1.11 -4.45 5.89
C PHE A 18 -2.38 -5.18 6.30
N LEU A 19 -2.89 -6.03 5.42
CA LEU A 19 -4.07 -6.83 5.73
C LEU A 19 -3.81 -7.81 6.86
N LYS A 20 -2.64 -8.43 6.87
CA LYS A 20 -2.28 -9.36 7.93
C LYS A 20 -2.17 -8.66 9.28
N ALA A 21 -1.82 -7.38 9.26
CA ALA A 21 -1.75 -6.56 10.47
C ALA A 21 -3.12 -5.98 10.83
N SER A 22 -4.17 -6.45 10.19
CA SER A 22 -5.54 -6.01 10.45
C SER A 22 -5.71 -4.51 10.25
N GLY A 23 -4.97 -3.94 9.32
CA GLY A 23 -5.05 -2.53 9.02
C GLY A 23 -4.32 -1.63 9.99
N SER A 24 -3.52 -2.20 10.89
CA SER A 24 -2.79 -1.42 11.89
C SER A 24 -1.37 -1.13 11.41
N LEU A 25 -1.07 0.15 11.19
CA LEU A 25 0.29 0.54 10.79
C LEU A 25 1.29 0.28 11.89
N LYS A 26 0.86 0.39 13.13
CA LYS A 26 1.74 0.13 14.26
C LYS A 26 2.19 -1.32 14.27
N GLU A 27 1.25 -2.25 14.08
CA GLU A 27 1.59 -3.66 14.02
C GLU A 27 2.44 -3.97 12.80
N MET A 28 2.09 -3.35 11.69
CA MET A 28 2.84 -3.54 10.46
C MET A 28 4.28 -3.08 10.60
N ALA A 29 4.49 -1.94 11.27
CA ALA A 29 5.83 -1.44 11.51
C ALA A 29 6.65 -2.45 12.30
N LYS A 30 6.04 -3.07 13.30
CA LYS A 30 6.71 -4.11 14.09
C LYS A 30 7.07 -5.31 13.23
N LEU A 31 6.11 -5.77 12.42
CA LEU A 31 6.32 -6.93 11.56
C LEU A 31 7.43 -6.69 10.55
N MET A 32 7.53 -5.49 10.03
CA MET A 32 8.51 -5.15 9.01
C MET A 32 9.84 -4.67 9.59
N GLY A 33 9.90 -4.46 10.90
CA GLY A 33 11.11 -3.96 11.53
C GLY A 33 11.44 -2.54 11.12
N ARG A 34 10.42 -1.72 10.89
CA ARG A 34 10.59 -0.35 10.45
C ARG A 34 9.89 0.61 11.39
N SER A 35 10.24 1.89 11.29
CA SER A 35 9.59 2.93 12.08
C SER A 35 8.19 3.20 11.52
N TYR A 36 7.32 3.70 12.38
CA TYR A 36 5.97 4.07 11.97
C TYR A 36 5.96 5.09 10.83
N PRO A 37 6.72 6.19 10.91
CA PRO A 37 6.73 7.15 9.80
C PRO A 37 7.17 6.54 8.48
N SER A 38 8.12 5.61 8.51
CA SER A 38 8.58 4.95 7.29
C SER A 38 7.46 4.14 6.64
N VAL A 39 6.74 3.38 7.47
CA VAL A 39 5.62 2.57 6.97
C VAL A 39 4.49 3.47 6.48
N ARG A 40 4.22 4.54 7.18
CA ARG A 40 3.18 5.48 6.79
C ARG A 40 3.48 6.12 5.43
N ASN A 41 4.73 6.52 5.22
CA ASN A 41 5.13 7.08 3.94
C ASN A 41 4.97 6.07 2.82
N ARG A 42 5.35 4.83 3.08
CA ARG A 42 5.23 3.78 2.09
C ARG A 42 3.76 3.53 1.73
N LEU A 43 2.90 3.55 2.75
CA LEU A 43 1.48 3.37 2.52
C LEU A 43 0.92 4.49 1.64
N ASP A 44 1.34 5.73 1.89
CA ASP A 44 0.87 6.85 1.09
C ASP A 44 1.26 6.69 -0.37
N GLU A 45 2.46 6.18 -0.64
CA GLU A 45 2.90 5.92 -2.00
C GLU A 45 2.03 4.87 -2.68
N VAL A 46 1.72 3.81 -1.95
CA VAL A 46 0.89 2.74 -2.49
C VAL A 46 -0.52 3.25 -2.78
N ILE A 47 -1.07 4.03 -1.87
CA ILE A 47 -2.40 4.61 -2.05
C ILE A 47 -2.43 5.47 -3.32
N GLN A 48 -1.41 6.28 -3.51
CA GLN A 48 -1.35 7.14 -4.70
C GLN A 48 -1.31 6.32 -5.98
N ARG A 49 -0.52 5.24 -6.00
CA ARG A 49 -0.48 4.38 -7.18
C ARG A 49 -1.82 3.73 -7.45
N VAL A 50 -2.49 3.29 -6.40
CA VAL A 50 -3.82 2.69 -6.55
C VAL A 50 -4.79 3.70 -7.16
N GLN A 51 -4.77 4.93 -6.67
CA GLN A 51 -5.66 5.96 -7.18
C GLN A 51 -5.37 6.26 -8.65
N GLU A 52 -4.10 6.30 -9.02
CA GLU A 52 -3.73 6.53 -10.41
C GLU A 52 -4.20 5.41 -11.32
N LEU A 53 -4.15 4.19 -10.84
CA LEU A 53 -4.60 3.05 -11.62
C LEU A 53 -6.12 2.99 -11.73
N GLU A 54 -6.81 3.50 -10.72
CA GLU A 54 -8.27 3.49 -10.71
C GLU A 54 -8.87 4.54 -11.64
N THR A 55 -8.15 5.63 -11.85
CA THR A 55 -8.68 6.72 -12.67
C THR A 55 -7.74 7.10 -13.78
N PRO A 56 -7.38 6.14 -14.62
CA PRO A 56 -6.43 6.44 -15.69
C PRO A 56 -7.03 7.41 -16.69
N GLY A 57 -6.45 8.56 -16.77
CA GLY A 57 -6.83 9.53 -17.78
C GLY A 57 -8.14 10.18 -17.57
N ASN A 58 -8.67 10.11 -16.40
CA ASN A 58 -9.94 10.60 -16.28
C ASN A 58 -10.15 11.66 -15.33
N HIS A 59 -10.43 12.32 -15.19
CA HIS A 59 -10.63 13.14 -14.35
C HIS A 59 -10.92 14.24 -14.73
N GLU A 60 -11.25 14.26 -14.85
CA GLU A 60 -11.47 15.13 -15.14
C GLU A 60 -11.34 15.58 -15.16
#